data_06c27a513f56f016d03bc94a9d63c7fa
#
_entry.id   06c27a513f56f016d03bc94a9d63c7fa
#
_cell.length_a   1.000
_cell.length_b   1.000
_cell.length_c   1.000
_cell.angle_alpha   90.00
_cell.angle_beta   90.00
_cell.angle_gamma   90.00
#
_symmetry.space_group_name_H-M   'P 1'
#
loop_
_entity.id
_entity.type
_entity.pdbx_description
1 polymer ?
#
loop_
_entity_poly.entity_id
_entity_poly.type
_entity_poly.pdbx_seq_one_letter_code
_entity_poly.pdbx_strand_id
1 'polypeptide(L)'
;ADPKGVVLTHRNYTANVEQALSRVDIPPHFRTLIILPLDHCFAHVVGFYIMIACGASVATVQIGATPMETLKNIPQNIREVQPHFLLSVPALAKNFRKNIESSIRAKGRLTEALFNLALRTAYAYNSDGYGRGSGWRIVLAPVVGIFDALLFRKVRQAFGGHLEFFVGGGALLDAELQRFFYAIGIPMFQGYGLSEATPVISTNSPKHHWHRFGSSGKILIPLDLKILDEEGREVPRGQKGEIVVRGENVMAGYWKNPGATAETVRDGWLHTGDMGYVSEDDFLYVLGRFKSLLIASDGEKYSPEGMEEAIVDKSPYIDQIIVHNNQSPF
;
A
#
# COMPACT_ATOMS: atom_id res chain seq x y z
N ALA A 1 -5.63 -9.80 -22.77
CA ALA A 1 -6.92 -9.12 -22.79
C ALA A 1 -6.72 -7.72 -23.37
N ASP A 2 -7.66 -7.24 -24.18
CA ASP A 2 -7.60 -5.88 -24.70
C ASP A 2 -7.73 -4.86 -23.57
N PRO A 3 -6.93 -3.77 -23.58
CA PRO A 3 -7.00 -2.74 -22.58
C PRO A 3 -8.35 -2.02 -22.61
N LYS A 4 -8.93 -1.78 -21.44
CA LYS A 4 -10.21 -1.08 -21.30
C LYS A 4 -9.94 0.35 -20.82
N GLY A 5 -10.47 1.35 -21.52
CA GLY A 5 -10.38 2.75 -21.11
C GLY A 5 -11.41 3.04 -20.02
N VAL A 6 -10.96 3.33 -18.81
CA VAL A 6 -11.81 3.71 -17.68
C VAL A 6 -12.21 5.17 -17.81
N VAL A 7 -13.52 5.47 -17.83
CA VAL A 7 -14.05 6.84 -17.90
C VAL A 7 -14.26 7.38 -16.48
N LEU A 8 -13.42 8.33 -16.09
CA LEU A 8 -13.50 9.02 -14.80
C LEU A 8 -13.97 10.47 -14.99
N THR A 9 -14.89 10.88 -14.14
CA THR A 9 -15.44 12.24 -14.14
C THR A 9 -14.76 13.10 -13.06
N HIS A 10 -14.88 14.40 -13.16
CA HIS A 10 -14.44 15.32 -12.09
C HIS A 10 -15.09 14.96 -10.74
N ARG A 11 -16.36 14.52 -10.74
CA ARG A 11 -17.05 14.09 -9.51
C ARG A 11 -16.40 12.87 -8.88
N ASN A 12 -15.98 11.89 -9.69
CA ASN A 12 -15.28 10.73 -9.16
C ASN A 12 -13.99 11.13 -8.43
N TYR A 13 -13.20 12.04 -9.03
CA TYR A 13 -11.96 12.55 -8.44
C TYR A 13 -12.21 13.34 -7.15
N THR A 14 -13.14 14.30 -7.15
CA THR A 14 -13.43 15.09 -5.95
C THR A 14 -13.98 14.23 -4.82
N ALA A 15 -14.88 13.30 -5.12
CA ALA A 15 -15.41 12.36 -4.14
C ALA A 15 -14.29 11.50 -3.52
N ASN A 16 -13.36 10.98 -4.34
CA ASN A 16 -12.28 10.15 -3.79
C ASN A 16 -11.28 10.96 -2.97
N VAL A 17 -11.04 12.22 -3.28
CA VAL A 17 -10.26 13.13 -2.43
C VAL A 17 -10.91 13.29 -1.05
N GLU A 18 -12.21 13.62 -1.02
CA GLU A 18 -12.98 13.77 0.23
C GLU A 18 -12.97 12.47 1.04
N GLN A 19 -13.19 11.32 0.39
CA GLN A 19 -13.16 10.00 0.99
C GLN A 19 -11.79 9.67 1.59
N ALA A 20 -10.70 9.93 0.86
CA ALA A 20 -9.34 9.66 1.35
C ALA A 20 -9.00 10.49 2.60
N LEU A 21 -9.41 11.76 2.62
CA LEU A 21 -9.25 12.65 3.77
C LEU A 21 -10.06 12.22 5.00
N SER A 22 -11.05 11.34 4.85
CA SER A 22 -11.72 10.72 6.00
C SER A 22 -10.79 9.85 6.87
N ARG A 23 -9.69 9.38 6.28
CA ARG A 23 -8.76 8.42 6.92
C ARG A 23 -7.38 9.00 7.20
N VAL A 24 -6.90 9.91 6.38
CA VAL A 24 -5.56 10.48 6.49
C VAL A 24 -5.66 12.00 6.55
N ASP A 25 -5.06 12.61 7.57
CA ASP A 25 -4.98 14.06 7.69
C ASP A 25 -3.71 14.55 6.98
N ILE A 26 -3.84 15.54 6.11
CA ILE A 26 -2.72 16.18 5.41
C ILE A 26 -2.71 17.67 5.81
N PRO A 27 -1.84 18.07 6.76
CA PRO A 27 -1.72 19.47 7.14
C PRO A 27 -1.20 20.36 5.99
N PRO A 28 -1.58 21.65 5.92
CA PRO A 28 -1.14 22.56 4.85
C PRO A 28 0.38 22.74 4.72
N HIS A 29 1.14 22.49 5.79
CA HIS A 29 2.60 22.58 5.76
C HIS A 29 3.26 21.35 5.14
N PHE A 30 2.50 20.27 4.86
CA PHE A 30 3.05 19.06 4.25
C PHE A 30 3.55 19.32 2.83
N ARG A 31 4.55 18.54 2.47
CA ARG A 31 5.14 18.47 1.13
C ARG A 31 5.19 17.04 0.69
N THR A 32 4.91 16.79 -0.58
CA THR A 32 5.16 15.50 -1.21
C THR A 32 6.08 15.64 -2.42
N LEU A 33 6.80 14.59 -2.76
CA LEU A 33 7.54 14.47 -4.00
C LEU A 33 6.86 13.40 -4.85
N ILE A 34 6.34 13.76 -6.02
CA ILE A 34 5.74 12.83 -6.95
C ILE A 34 6.84 12.07 -7.67
N ILE A 35 6.93 10.78 -7.37
CA ILE A 35 7.86 9.82 -7.97
C ILE A 35 7.13 8.93 -8.98
N LEU A 36 5.86 8.63 -8.72
CA LEU A 36 5.03 7.78 -9.57
C LEU A 36 4.47 8.59 -10.75
N PRO A 37 4.23 7.95 -11.91
CA PRO A 37 3.65 8.61 -13.07
C PRO A 37 2.28 9.23 -12.77
N LEU A 38 2.07 10.48 -13.19
CA LEU A 38 0.81 11.21 -12.97
C LEU A 38 -0.34 10.77 -13.87
N ASP A 39 -0.06 10.02 -14.93
CA ASP A 39 -1.07 9.37 -15.77
C ASP A 39 -1.80 8.23 -15.05
N HIS A 40 -1.24 7.75 -13.93
CA HIS A 40 -1.89 6.77 -13.06
C HIS A 40 -2.74 7.48 -12.00
N CYS A 41 -4.03 7.10 -11.88
CA CYS A 41 -4.99 7.74 -10.98
C CYS A 41 -4.55 7.77 -9.50
N PHE A 42 -3.74 6.80 -9.04
CA PHE A 42 -3.21 6.80 -7.68
C PHE A 42 -2.30 8.00 -7.40
N ALA A 43 -1.31 8.25 -8.27
CA ALA A 43 -0.44 9.40 -8.12
C ALA A 43 -1.21 10.72 -8.33
N HIS A 44 -2.17 10.72 -9.25
CA HIS A 44 -2.98 11.89 -9.58
C HIS A 44 -3.88 12.30 -8.41
N VAL A 45 -4.61 11.37 -7.79
CA VAL A 45 -5.49 11.67 -6.65
C VAL A 45 -4.68 11.92 -5.39
N VAL A 46 -3.86 10.94 -4.97
CA VAL A 46 -3.22 10.99 -3.64
C VAL A 46 -2.02 11.93 -3.62
N GLY A 47 -1.23 11.97 -4.71
CA GLY A 47 -0.03 12.81 -4.78
C GLY A 47 -0.30 14.25 -5.22
N PHE A 48 -1.38 14.51 -5.93
CA PHE A 48 -1.64 15.82 -6.52
C PHE A 48 -2.94 16.46 -6.01
N TYR A 49 -4.11 15.87 -6.24
CA TYR A 49 -5.38 16.51 -5.87
C TYR A 49 -5.59 16.65 -4.37
N ILE A 50 -5.22 15.64 -3.57
CA ILE A 50 -5.31 15.74 -2.10
C ILE A 50 -4.44 16.89 -1.59
N MET A 51 -3.22 17.03 -2.14
CA MET A 51 -2.33 18.12 -1.73
C MET A 51 -2.91 19.49 -2.02
N ILE A 52 -3.48 19.68 -3.22
CA ILE A 52 -4.14 20.94 -3.59
C ILE A 52 -5.33 21.21 -2.67
N ALA A 53 -6.17 20.20 -2.44
CA ALA A 53 -7.36 20.32 -1.57
C ALA A 53 -7.00 20.72 -0.14
N CYS A 54 -5.83 20.30 0.34
CA CYS A 54 -5.33 20.60 1.69
C CYS A 54 -4.46 21.88 1.75
N GLY A 55 -4.22 22.58 0.63
CA GLY A 55 -3.29 23.71 0.58
C GLY A 55 -1.83 23.34 0.84
N ALA A 56 -1.48 22.08 0.62
CA ALA A 56 -0.15 21.53 0.83
C ALA A 56 0.72 21.62 -0.44
N SER A 57 2.03 21.38 -0.32
CA SER A 57 2.98 21.60 -1.41
C SER A 57 3.30 20.32 -2.18
N VAL A 58 3.43 20.44 -3.49
CA VAL A 58 3.78 19.35 -4.41
C VAL A 58 5.09 19.67 -5.12
N ALA A 59 6.00 18.71 -5.15
CA ALA A 59 7.19 18.75 -5.99
C ALA A 59 7.20 17.51 -6.91
N THR A 60 7.91 17.60 -8.04
CA THR A 60 8.11 16.49 -8.97
C THR A 60 9.58 16.11 -9.03
N VAL A 61 9.85 14.84 -9.34
CA VAL A 61 11.23 14.38 -9.56
C VAL A 61 11.81 15.07 -10.78
N GLN A 62 13.08 15.46 -10.71
CA GLN A 62 13.84 15.95 -11.84
C GLN A 62 13.97 14.86 -12.90
N ILE A 63 13.41 15.11 -14.08
CA ILE A 63 13.48 14.20 -15.22
C ILE A 63 14.90 14.21 -15.78
N GLY A 64 15.53 13.02 -15.89
CA GLY A 64 16.79 12.82 -16.57
C GLY A 64 16.60 12.56 -18.07
N ALA A 65 17.69 12.51 -18.83
CA ALA A 65 17.65 12.17 -20.25
C ALA A 65 17.17 10.72 -20.49
N THR A 66 17.30 9.86 -19.49
CA THR A 66 16.84 8.46 -19.52
C THR A 66 16.01 8.14 -18.26
N PRO A 67 15.13 7.10 -18.30
CA PRO A 67 14.44 6.62 -17.11
C PRO A 67 15.38 6.25 -15.96
N MET A 68 16.55 5.69 -16.27
CA MET A 68 17.56 5.33 -15.28
C MET A 68 18.16 6.57 -14.58
N GLU A 69 18.38 7.65 -15.31
CA GLU A 69 18.84 8.92 -14.72
C GLU A 69 17.76 9.53 -13.84
N THR A 70 16.52 9.50 -14.26
CA THR A 70 15.38 9.94 -13.44
C THR A 70 15.34 9.17 -12.10
N LEU A 71 15.51 7.84 -12.14
CA LEU A 71 15.57 7.03 -10.92
C LEU A 71 16.75 7.39 -10.02
N LYS A 72 17.92 7.74 -10.58
CA LYS A 72 19.09 8.18 -9.82
C LYS A 72 18.88 9.53 -9.14
N ASN A 73 18.02 10.39 -9.67
CA ASN A 73 17.72 11.70 -9.09
C ASN A 73 16.82 11.60 -7.84
N ILE A 74 16.04 10.52 -7.69
CA ILE A 74 15.08 10.37 -6.59
C ILE A 74 15.70 10.61 -5.20
N PRO A 75 16.82 9.96 -4.80
CA PRO A 75 17.39 10.16 -3.46
C PRO A 75 17.88 11.60 -3.22
N GLN A 76 18.35 12.28 -4.26
CA GLN A 76 18.76 13.68 -4.16
C GLN A 76 17.53 14.56 -4.00
N ASN A 77 16.51 14.41 -4.85
CA ASN A 77 15.30 15.21 -4.79
C ASN A 77 14.52 14.99 -3.47
N ILE A 78 14.52 13.78 -2.90
CA ILE A 78 13.97 13.53 -1.56
C ILE A 78 14.69 14.41 -0.50
N ARG A 79 16.03 14.52 -0.55
CA ARG A 79 16.79 15.35 0.38
C ARG A 79 16.57 16.85 0.18
N GLU A 80 16.37 17.29 -1.06
CA GLU A 80 16.11 18.69 -1.40
C GLU A 80 14.69 19.12 -1.01
N VAL A 81 13.69 18.32 -1.35
CA VAL A 81 12.26 18.58 -1.08
C VAL A 81 11.92 18.37 0.38
N GLN A 82 12.57 17.41 1.05
CA GLN A 82 12.26 17.00 2.43
C GLN A 82 10.78 16.70 2.60
N PRO A 83 10.22 15.72 1.87
CA PRO A 83 8.79 15.44 1.89
C PRO A 83 8.34 14.92 3.26
N HIS A 84 7.07 15.19 3.60
CA HIS A 84 6.42 14.66 4.80
C HIS A 84 5.76 13.31 4.54
N PHE A 85 5.30 13.09 3.30
CA PHE A 85 4.90 11.75 2.86
C PHE A 85 5.30 11.49 1.40
N LEU A 86 5.37 10.22 1.04
CA LEU A 86 5.69 9.74 -0.30
C LEU A 86 4.74 8.64 -0.72
N LEU A 87 4.40 8.63 -2.00
CA LEU A 87 3.74 7.49 -2.61
C LEU A 87 4.77 6.41 -2.95
N SER A 88 4.41 5.15 -2.74
CA SER A 88 5.28 4.02 -3.01
C SER A 88 4.51 2.87 -3.64
N VAL A 89 5.26 2.05 -4.37
CA VAL A 89 4.82 0.73 -4.85
C VAL A 89 5.78 -0.32 -4.29
N PRO A 90 5.40 -1.61 -4.21
CA PRO A 90 6.23 -2.64 -3.58
C PRO A 90 7.67 -2.68 -4.10
N ALA A 91 7.88 -2.57 -5.41
CA ALA A 91 9.22 -2.56 -6.01
C ALA A 91 10.10 -1.41 -5.50
N LEU A 92 9.54 -0.22 -5.36
CA LEU A 92 10.27 0.95 -4.82
C LEU A 92 10.59 0.76 -3.33
N ALA A 93 9.65 0.21 -2.56
CA ALA A 93 9.84 -0.11 -1.15
C ALA A 93 10.97 -1.13 -0.93
N LYS A 94 10.99 -2.22 -1.72
CA LYS A 94 12.06 -3.22 -1.71
C LYS A 94 13.42 -2.58 -2.01
N ASN A 95 13.49 -1.70 -2.99
CA ASN A 95 14.71 -0.97 -3.32
C ASN A 95 15.19 -0.05 -2.18
N PHE A 96 14.30 0.69 -1.54
CA PHE A 96 14.65 1.51 -0.39
C PHE A 96 15.20 0.65 0.76
N ARG A 97 14.53 -0.46 1.11
CA ARG A 97 15.02 -1.39 2.13
C ARG A 97 16.41 -1.91 1.79
N LYS A 98 16.61 -2.43 0.58
CA LYS A 98 17.90 -2.94 0.09
C LYS A 98 19.01 -1.89 0.21
N ASN A 99 18.73 -0.63 -0.15
CA ASN A 99 19.69 0.46 -0.06
C ASN A 99 20.03 0.81 1.41
N ILE A 100 19.05 0.81 2.31
CA ILE A 100 19.26 1.02 3.74
C ILE A 100 20.15 -0.09 4.31
N GLU A 101 19.79 -1.35 4.10
CA GLU A 101 20.53 -2.51 4.59
C GLU A 101 21.96 -2.54 4.05
N SER A 102 22.15 -2.24 2.76
CA SER A 102 23.48 -2.15 2.14
C SER A 102 24.33 -1.02 2.76
N SER A 103 23.73 0.14 3.00
CA SER A 103 24.38 1.27 3.64
C SER A 103 24.79 0.98 5.08
N ILE A 104 23.98 0.21 5.82
CA ILE A 104 24.29 -0.24 7.19
C ILE A 104 25.43 -1.26 7.15
N ARG A 105 25.39 -2.24 6.26
CA ARG A 105 26.43 -3.27 6.09
C ARG A 105 27.78 -2.65 5.73
N ALA A 106 27.80 -1.63 4.89
CA ALA A 106 29.02 -0.91 4.52
C ALA A 106 29.70 -0.21 5.72
N LYS A 107 28.97 0.06 6.82
CA LYS A 107 29.53 0.63 8.06
C LYS A 107 30.20 -0.41 8.99
N GLY A 108 30.18 -1.68 8.61
CA GLY A 108 30.85 -2.76 9.32
C GLY A 108 29.91 -3.67 10.13
N ARG A 109 30.42 -4.86 10.44
CA ARG A 109 29.66 -5.95 11.08
C ARG A 109 29.03 -5.58 12.42
N LEU A 110 29.69 -4.76 13.23
CA LEU A 110 29.15 -4.34 14.52
C LEU A 110 27.90 -3.46 14.35
N THR A 111 27.95 -2.50 13.40
CA THR A 111 26.82 -1.63 13.09
C THR A 111 25.65 -2.45 12.55
N GLU A 112 25.92 -3.43 11.69
CA GLU A 112 24.90 -4.34 11.15
C GLU A 112 24.26 -5.18 12.26
N ALA A 113 25.07 -5.76 13.16
CA ALA A 113 24.57 -6.55 14.28
C ALA A 113 23.67 -5.70 15.21
N LEU A 114 24.11 -4.48 15.53
CA LEU A 114 23.34 -3.55 16.36
C LEU A 114 22.05 -3.11 15.70
N PHE A 115 22.08 -2.84 14.39
CA PHE A 115 20.88 -2.50 13.61
C PHE A 115 19.87 -3.65 13.58
N ASN A 116 20.34 -4.89 13.39
CA ASN A 116 19.49 -6.08 13.42
C ASN A 116 18.87 -6.32 14.82
N LEU A 117 19.62 -6.08 15.89
CA LEU A 117 19.09 -6.12 17.25
C LEU A 117 18.01 -5.06 17.47
N ALA A 118 18.26 -3.82 17.00
CA ALA A 118 17.30 -2.72 17.07
C ALA A 118 16.00 -3.05 16.32
N LEU A 119 16.10 -3.63 15.11
CA LEU A 119 14.92 -4.06 14.34
C LEU A 119 14.12 -5.14 15.09
N ARG A 120 14.78 -6.16 15.63
CA ARG A 120 14.11 -7.24 16.41
C ARG A 120 13.37 -6.68 17.62
N THR A 121 13.99 -5.74 18.35
CA THR A 121 13.37 -5.08 19.50
C THR A 121 12.16 -4.23 19.08
N ALA A 122 12.30 -3.46 17.99
CA ALA A 122 11.21 -2.68 17.45
C ALA A 122 10.06 -3.54 16.91
N TYR A 123 10.35 -4.68 16.29
CA TYR A 123 9.32 -5.64 15.85
C TYR A 123 8.55 -6.22 17.03
N ALA A 124 9.22 -6.59 18.11
CA ALA A 124 8.57 -7.07 19.34
C ALA A 124 7.68 -5.98 19.95
N TYR A 125 8.15 -4.73 20.00
CA TYR A 125 7.39 -3.59 20.52
C TYR A 125 6.16 -3.26 19.65
N ASN A 126 6.32 -3.24 18.33
CA ASN A 126 5.28 -2.84 17.38
C ASN A 126 4.21 -3.91 17.16
N SER A 127 4.51 -5.20 17.46
CA SER A 127 3.58 -6.33 17.29
C SER A 127 3.04 -6.43 15.84
N ASP A 128 1.72 -6.35 15.66
CA ASP A 128 0.98 -6.36 14.39
C ASP A 128 0.68 -4.94 13.85
N GLY A 129 1.26 -3.92 14.45
CA GLY A 129 0.99 -2.51 14.14
C GLY A 129 -0.19 -1.94 14.91
N TYR A 130 -1.25 -2.70 15.11
CA TYR A 130 -2.43 -2.31 15.90
C TYR A 130 -2.13 -2.31 17.41
N GLY A 131 -1.49 -3.36 17.89
CA GLY A 131 -1.16 -3.57 19.30
C GLY A 131 0.18 -2.98 19.75
N ARG A 132 0.69 -1.93 19.09
CA ARG A 132 1.97 -1.29 19.40
C ARG A 132 2.06 -0.90 20.88
N GLY A 133 3.11 -1.39 21.57
CA GLY A 133 3.38 -1.05 22.97
C GLY A 133 2.33 -1.53 23.97
N SER A 134 1.41 -2.42 23.57
CA SER A 134 0.38 -2.95 24.46
C SER A 134 0.90 -4.06 25.38
N GLY A 135 0.28 -4.17 26.58
CA GLY A 135 0.64 -5.19 27.57
C GLY A 135 2.10 -5.09 28.00
N TRP A 136 2.77 -6.23 28.15
CA TRP A 136 4.18 -6.30 28.59
C TRP A 136 5.16 -5.59 27.64
N ARG A 137 4.78 -5.36 26.37
CA ARG A 137 5.63 -4.72 25.35
C ARG A 137 6.00 -3.28 25.69
N ILE A 138 5.24 -2.63 26.56
CA ILE A 138 5.52 -1.25 27.02
C ILE A 138 6.92 -1.14 27.65
N VAL A 139 7.45 -2.21 28.26
CA VAL A 139 8.79 -2.21 28.86
C VAL A 139 9.91 -2.08 27.84
N LEU A 140 9.62 -2.33 26.57
CA LEU A 140 10.58 -2.17 25.45
C LEU A 140 10.69 -0.73 24.96
N ALA A 141 9.73 0.15 25.33
CA ALA A 141 9.68 1.53 24.83
C ALA A 141 10.97 2.33 25.07
N PRO A 142 11.63 2.30 26.25
CA PRO A 142 12.89 3.01 26.46
C PRO A 142 14.02 2.51 25.56
N VAL A 143 14.11 1.19 25.36
CA VAL A 143 15.15 0.56 24.52
C VAL A 143 14.94 0.92 23.05
N VAL A 144 13.68 0.86 22.58
CA VAL A 144 13.32 1.32 21.23
C VAL A 144 13.66 2.79 21.05
N GLY A 145 13.39 3.65 22.04
CA GLY A 145 13.75 5.07 22.03
C GLY A 145 15.25 5.31 21.89
N ILE A 146 16.08 4.53 22.58
CA ILE A 146 17.55 4.60 22.45
C ILE A 146 17.97 4.19 21.04
N PHE A 147 17.48 3.08 20.50
CA PHE A 147 17.79 2.65 19.15
C PHE A 147 17.28 3.63 18.09
N ASP A 148 16.13 4.25 18.33
CA ASP A 148 15.61 5.30 17.45
C ASP A 148 16.61 6.48 17.37
N ALA A 149 17.03 6.99 18.50
CA ALA A 149 17.95 8.13 18.56
C ALA A 149 19.33 7.83 17.95
N LEU A 150 19.86 6.62 18.17
CA LEU A 150 21.20 6.25 17.72
C LEU A 150 21.27 5.80 16.26
N LEU A 151 20.23 5.10 15.77
CA LEU A 151 20.25 4.39 14.49
C LEU A 151 19.12 4.86 13.55
N PHE A 152 17.85 4.72 13.95
CA PHE A 152 16.73 4.92 13.03
C PHE A 152 16.57 6.38 12.61
N ARG A 153 16.81 7.32 13.50
CA ARG A 153 16.84 8.75 13.16
C ARG A 153 17.83 9.07 12.04
N LYS A 154 19.02 8.41 12.02
CA LYS A 154 20.01 8.60 10.95
C LYS A 154 19.53 8.04 9.61
N VAL A 155 18.76 6.93 9.64
CA VAL A 155 18.12 6.40 8.44
C VAL A 155 17.09 7.38 7.90
N ARG A 156 16.22 7.94 8.78
CA ARG A 156 15.22 8.93 8.38
C ARG A 156 15.84 10.22 7.81
N GLN A 157 17.01 10.62 8.27
CA GLN A 157 17.73 11.76 7.70
C GLN A 157 18.08 11.57 6.21
N ALA A 158 18.30 10.33 5.76
CA ALA A 158 18.53 10.05 4.35
C ALA A 158 17.28 10.30 3.49
N PHE A 159 16.09 10.32 4.11
CA PHE A 159 14.82 10.69 3.50
C PHE A 159 14.43 12.17 3.74
N GLY A 160 15.40 13.03 4.03
CA GLY A 160 15.20 14.47 4.26
C GLY A 160 14.82 14.84 5.70
N GLY A 161 14.64 13.87 6.59
CA GLY A 161 14.40 14.08 8.03
C GLY A 161 12.96 14.45 8.42
N HIS A 162 12.10 14.79 7.47
CA HIS A 162 10.71 15.20 7.68
C HIS A 162 9.69 14.13 7.27
N LEU A 163 10.15 13.03 6.65
CA LEU A 163 9.26 11.98 6.19
C LEU A 163 8.58 11.28 7.36
N GLU A 164 7.26 11.37 7.43
CA GLU A 164 6.43 10.79 8.47
C GLU A 164 5.91 9.42 8.07
N PHE A 165 5.51 9.24 6.80
CA PHE A 165 4.98 7.96 6.31
C PHE A 165 5.06 7.83 4.78
N PHE A 166 4.91 6.60 4.30
CA PHE A 166 4.61 6.27 2.92
C PHE A 166 3.14 5.85 2.79
N VAL A 167 2.56 6.10 1.63
CA VAL A 167 1.31 5.48 1.20
C VAL A 167 1.63 4.48 0.10
N GLY A 168 1.39 3.21 0.38
CA GLY A 168 1.62 2.11 -0.55
C GLY A 168 0.36 1.73 -1.32
N GLY A 169 0.48 1.52 -2.62
CA GLY A 169 -0.62 1.11 -3.49
C GLY A 169 -0.14 0.40 -4.75
N GLY A 170 -1.07 0.05 -5.64
CA GLY A 170 -0.80 -0.58 -6.92
C GLY A 170 -0.60 -2.10 -6.88
N ALA A 171 -0.12 -2.66 -5.79
CA ALA A 171 -0.07 -4.10 -5.51
C ALA A 171 -0.03 -4.33 -4.00
N LEU A 172 -0.19 -5.58 -3.56
CA LEU A 172 -0.07 -5.94 -2.15
C LEU A 172 1.37 -5.71 -1.68
N LEU A 173 1.51 -5.03 -0.55
CA LEU A 173 2.80 -4.80 0.09
C LEU A 173 3.02 -5.89 1.15
N ASP A 174 4.12 -6.62 1.02
CA ASP A 174 4.52 -7.63 2.00
C ASP A 174 4.51 -7.08 3.44
N ALA A 175 3.98 -7.87 4.36
CA ALA A 175 3.89 -7.52 5.77
C ALA A 175 5.27 -7.27 6.41
N GLU A 176 6.32 -7.97 5.96
CA GLU A 176 7.69 -7.76 6.45
C GLU A 176 8.27 -6.41 6.01
N LEU A 177 7.92 -5.93 4.80
CA LEU A 177 8.27 -4.56 4.39
C LEU A 177 7.53 -3.52 5.25
N GLN A 178 6.24 -3.72 5.51
CA GLN A 178 5.47 -2.85 6.39
C GLN A 178 6.09 -2.80 7.80
N ARG A 179 6.45 -3.96 8.37
CA ARG A 179 7.13 -4.07 9.68
C ARG A 179 8.47 -3.34 9.69
N PHE A 180 9.27 -3.50 8.64
CA PHE A 180 10.57 -2.85 8.52
C PHE A 180 10.44 -1.34 8.55
N PHE A 181 9.62 -0.75 7.69
CA PHE A 181 9.42 0.69 7.62
C PHE A 181 8.78 1.26 8.89
N TYR A 182 7.87 0.51 9.51
CA TYR A 182 7.28 0.89 10.78
C TYR A 182 8.32 0.89 11.92
N ALA A 183 9.23 -0.08 11.94
CA ALA A 183 10.29 -0.17 12.95
C ALA A 183 11.28 1.00 12.87
N ILE A 184 11.65 1.44 11.68
CA ILE A 184 12.56 2.59 11.48
C ILE A 184 11.87 3.95 11.63
N GLY A 185 10.55 3.98 11.93
CA GLY A 185 9.78 5.18 12.24
C GLY A 185 9.32 5.99 11.02
N ILE A 186 9.27 5.39 9.84
CA ILE A 186 8.63 5.91 8.62
C ILE A 186 7.70 4.86 8.04
N PRO A 187 6.55 4.60 8.70
CA PRO A 187 5.64 3.52 8.34
C PRO A 187 5.18 3.62 6.89
N MET A 188 4.94 2.46 6.29
CA MET A 188 4.35 2.35 4.97
C MET A 188 2.93 1.83 5.11
N PHE A 189 1.95 2.70 4.87
CA PHE A 189 0.54 2.41 4.98
C PHE A 189 0.03 1.84 3.67
N GLN A 190 -0.33 0.57 3.69
CA GLN A 190 -0.96 -0.09 2.55
C GLN A 190 -2.37 0.44 2.34
N GLY A 191 -2.68 0.85 1.10
CA GLY A 191 -4.02 1.09 0.61
C GLY A 191 -4.41 0.07 -0.46
N TYR A 192 -5.71 -0.01 -0.73
CA TYR A 192 -6.28 -0.81 -1.80
C TYR A 192 -7.20 0.04 -2.68
N GLY A 193 -7.15 -0.24 -3.96
CA GLY A 193 -8.00 0.39 -4.95
C GLY A 193 -7.67 -0.01 -6.37
N LEU A 194 -8.47 0.47 -7.30
CA LEU A 194 -8.36 0.21 -8.73
C LEU A 194 -8.85 1.43 -9.52
N SER A 195 -8.46 1.55 -10.78
CA SER A 195 -8.82 2.70 -11.62
C SER A 195 -10.32 2.92 -11.71
N GLU A 196 -11.11 1.84 -11.72
CA GLU A 196 -12.57 1.87 -11.74
C GLU A 196 -13.21 2.48 -10.48
N ALA A 197 -12.43 2.66 -9.39
CA ALA A 197 -12.85 3.31 -8.15
C ALA A 197 -12.11 4.64 -7.85
N THR A 198 -11.35 5.20 -8.75
CA THR A 198 -10.72 6.56 -8.82
C THR A 198 -9.73 6.93 -7.70
N PRO A 199 -8.75 6.16 -7.27
CA PRO A 199 -8.71 4.73 -7.23
C PRO A 199 -9.00 4.13 -5.84
N VAL A 200 -8.94 4.95 -4.74
CA VAL A 200 -8.79 4.45 -3.37
C VAL A 200 -10.12 3.96 -2.80
N ILE A 201 -10.12 2.73 -2.28
CA ILE A 201 -11.25 2.10 -1.59
C ILE A 201 -10.97 2.02 -0.09
N SER A 202 -9.75 1.65 0.31
CA SER A 202 -9.36 1.53 1.71
C SER A 202 -7.90 1.92 1.92
N THR A 203 -7.55 2.31 3.14
CA THR A 203 -6.17 2.59 3.52
C THR A 203 -5.93 2.38 5.01
N ASN A 204 -4.72 1.93 5.36
CA ASN A 204 -4.18 2.09 6.68
C ASN A 204 -3.89 3.59 6.93
N SER A 205 -3.81 3.99 8.19
CA SER A 205 -3.67 5.39 8.59
C SER A 205 -2.66 5.55 9.73
N PRO A 206 -2.00 6.70 9.85
CA PRO A 206 -1.13 7.01 10.99
C PRO A 206 -1.89 7.14 12.32
N LYS A 207 -3.23 7.25 12.31
CA LYS A 207 -4.05 7.33 13.51
C LYS A 207 -3.90 6.06 14.35
N HIS A 208 -3.90 6.22 15.68
CA HIS A 208 -3.78 5.10 16.61
C HIS A 208 -4.92 4.08 16.41
N HIS A 209 -4.58 2.78 16.36
CA HIS A 209 -5.48 1.66 16.07
C HIS A 209 -6.11 1.67 14.66
N TRP A 210 -5.53 2.41 13.70
CA TRP A 210 -6.00 2.43 12.30
C TRP A 210 -4.98 1.83 11.33
N HIS A 211 -4.03 1.07 11.85
CA HIS A 211 -3.01 0.38 11.09
C HIS A 211 -2.87 -1.06 11.59
N ARG A 212 -2.82 -2.00 10.65
CA ARG A 212 -2.54 -3.41 10.90
C ARG A 212 -1.74 -4.00 9.74
N PHE A 213 -0.62 -4.64 10.06
CA PHE A 213 0.23 -5.27 9.04
C PHE A 213 -0.53 -6.35 8.27
N GLY A 214 -0.29 -6.42 6.97
CA GLY A 214 -0.95 -7.35 6.05
C GLY A 214 -2.36 -6.96 5.65
N SER A 215 -3.00 -5.95 6.29
CA SER A 215 -4.28 -5.43 5.85
C SER A 215 -4.14 -4.32 4.82
N SER A 216 -5.18 -4.09 4.04
CA SER A 216 -5.33 -2.92 3.17
C SER A 216 -6.01 -1.74 3.88
N GLY A 217 -6.12 -1.81 5.21
CA GLY A 217 -6.66 -0.75 6.05
C GLY A 217 -8.17 -0.73 6.14
N LYS A 218 -8.72 0.40 6.60
CA LYS A 218 -10.16 0.63 6.76
C LYS A 218 -10.75 1.29 5.53
N ILE A 219 -12.02 0.98 5.26
CA ILE A 219 -12.76 1.51 4.11
C ILE A 219 -12.92 3.02 4.25
N LEU A 220 -12.78 3.74 3.14
CA LEU A 220 -13.00 5.19 3.09
C LEU A 220 -14.46 5.56 3.36
N ILE A 221 -14.73 6.77 3.80
CA ILE A 221 -16.09 7.28 4.08
C ILE A 221 -16.33 8.56 3.25
N PRO A 222 -17.50 8.70 2.61
CA PRO A 222 -18.57 7.71 2.46
C PRO A 222 -18.31 6.75 1.30
N LEU A 223 -18.26 5.47 1.57
CA LEU A 223 -18.17 4.41 0.57
C LEU A 223 -18.84 3.16 1.14
N ASP A 224 -19.75 2.56 0.39
CA ASP A 224 -20.35 1.29 0.74
C ASP A 224 -19.46 0.14 0.23
N LEU A 225 -19.27 -0.89 1.05
CA LEU A 225 -18.55 -2.10 0.67
C LEU A 225 -19.31 -3.32 1.16
N LYS A 226 -19.33 -4.36 0.34
CA LYS A 226 -19.83 -5.70 0.65
C LYS A 226 -18.81 -6.74 0.22
N ILE A 227 -18.85 -7.88 0.88
CA ILE A 227 -18.18 -9.11 0.45
C ILE A 227 -19.26 -10.08 0.02
N LEU A 228 -19.17 -10.56 -1.23
CA LEU A 228 -20.19 -11.45 -1.81
C LEU A 228 -19.63 -12.85 -2.06
N ASP A 229 -20.44 -13.88 -1.78
CA ASP A 229 -20.15 -15.25 -2.17
C ASP A 229 -20.33 -15.49 -3.69
N GLU A 230 -20.15 -16.72 -4.16
CA GLU A 230 -20.28 -17.09 -5.56
C GLU A 230 -21.74 -16.98 -6.07
N GLU A 231 -22.71 -17.04 -5.16
CA GLU A 231 -24.14 -16.85 -5.45
C GLU A 231 -24.57 -15.37 -5.38
N GLY A 232 -23.66 -14.45 -5.10
CA GLY A 232 -23.92 -13.00 -5.01
C GLY A 232 -24.59 -12.57 -3.70
N ARG A 233 -24.57 -13.39 -2.65
CA ARG A 233 -25.09 -13.06 -1.32
C ARG A 233 -23.99 -12.44 -0.46
N GLU A 234 -24.36 -11.44 0.33
CA GLU A 234 -23.42 -10.82 1.27
C GLU A 234 -23.04 -11.81 2.39
N VAL A 235 -21.74 -11.96 2.64
CA VAL A 235 -21.21 -12.85 3.68
C VAL A 235 -20.86 -12.09 4.95
N PRO A 236 -20.88 -12.75 6.12
CA PRO A 236 -20.46 -12.18 7.39
C PRO A 236 -18.96 -11.78 7.39
N ARG A 237 -18.58 -10.93 8.38
CA ARG A 237 -17.18 -10.60 8.64
C ARG A 237 -16.33 -11.87 8.82
N GLY A 238 -15.07 -11.78 8.38
CA GLY A 238 -14.13 -12.89 8.40
C GLY A 238 -14.30 -13.90 7.26
N GLN A 239 -15.43 -13.93 6.56
CA GLN A 239 -15.63 -14.80 5.42
C GLN A 239 -15.11 -14.16 4.12
N LYS A 240 -14.50 -15.00 3.28
CA LYS A 240 -13.90 -14.60 2.00
C LYS A 240 -14.97 -14.53 0.90
N GLY A 241 -14.86 -13.55 0.03
CA GLY A 241 -15.71 -13.40 -1.14
C GLY A 241 -15.22 -12.29 -2.07
N GLU A 242 -16.00 -11.96 -3.09
CA GLU A 242 -15.72 -10.84 -3.99
C GLU A 242 -15.94 -9.51 -3.26
N ILE A 243 -14.98 -8.60 -3.39
CA ILE A 243 -15.11 -7.24 -2.90
C ILE A 243 -15.97 -6.46 -3.90
N VAL A 244 -17.10 -5.92 -3.45
CA VAL A 244 -17.91 -5.00 -4.25
C VAL A 244 -18.09 -3.67 -3.53
N VAL A 245 -18.07 -2.57 -4.28
CA VAL A 245 -18.14 -1.23 -3.70
C VAL A 245 -19.14 -0.35 -4.43
N ARG A 246 -19.72 0.61 -3.72
CA ARG A 246 -20.62 1.61 -4.26
C ARG A 246 -20.31 2.97 -3.66
N GLY A 247 -20.17 3.98 -4.53
CA GLY A 247 -19.89 5.35 -4.12
C GLY A 247 -19.68 6.26 -5.32
N GLU A 248 -19.61 7.56 -5.06
CA GLU A 248 -19.42 8.57 -6.10
C GLU A 248 -18.04 8.52 -6.78
N ASN A 249 -17.09 7.80 -6.20
CA ASN A 249 -15.78 7.53 -6.77
C ASN A 249 -15.79 6.41 -7.83
N VAL A 250 -16.88 5.67 -7.97
CA VAL A 250 -17.00 4.61 -8.99
C VAL A 250 -17.11 5.23 -10.38
N MET A 251 -16.35 4.69 -11.33
CA MET A 251 -16.26 5.12 -12.72
C MET A 251 -17.64 5.27 -13.40
N ALA A 252 -17.73 6.13 -14.42
CA ALA A 252 -18.90 6.21 -15.27
C ALA A 252 -19.08 4.98 -16.18
N GLY A 253 -18.00 4.25 -16.44
CA GLY A 253 -18.00 3.03 -17.25
C GLY A 253 -16.71 2.89 -18.05
N TYR A 254 -16.68 1.90 -18.94
CA TYR A 254 -15.59 1.73 -19.90
C TYR A 254 -15.87 2.44 -21.22
N TRP A 255 -14.89 3.15 -21.74
CA TRP A 255 -14.98 3.88 -23.00
C TRP A 255 -15.36 2.98 -24.16
N LYS A 256 -16.48 3.33 -24.84
CA LYS A 256 -17.03 2.55 -25.96
C LYS A 256 -17.22 1.04 -25.72
N ASN A 257 -17.41 0.65 -24.45
CA ASN A 257 -17.59 -0.75 -24.09
C ASN A 257 -18.75 -0.92 -23.08
N PRO A 258 -20.00 -0.71 -23.51
CA PRO A 258 -21.18 -0.80 -22.62
C PRO A 258 -21.39 -2.22 -22.07
N GLY A 259 -21.01 -3.26 -22.82
CA GLY A 259 -21.12 -4.65 -22.34
C GLY A 259 -20.23 -4.91 -21.14
N ALA A 260 -18.94 -4.57 -21.23
CA ALA A 260 -18.03 -4.72 -20.10
C ALA A 260 -18.42 -3.80 -18.93
N THR A 261 -19.00 -2.63 -19.21
CA THR A 261 -19.51 -1.73 -18.15
C THR A 261 -20.65 -2.40 -17.39
N ALA A 262 -21.65 -2.98 -18.08
CA ALA A 262 -22.77 -3.66 -17.46
C ALA A 262 -22.36 -4.94 -16.68
N GLU A 263 -21.31 -5.62 -17.13
CA GLU A 263 -20.73 -6.75 -16.40
C GLU A 263 -20.03 -6.34 -15.11
N THR A 264 -19.38 -5.15 -15.11
CA THR A 264 -18.53 -4.69 -14.01
C THR A 264 -19.30 -3.84 -13.00
N VAL A 265 -20.26 -3.01 -13.45
CA VAL A 265 -21.11 -2.19 -12.58
C VAL A 265 -22.54 -2.71 -12.68
N ARG A 266 -23.03 -3.35 -11.61
CA ARG A 266 -24.36 -3.95 -11.54
C ARG A 266 -25.15 -3.31 -10.41
N ASP A 267 -26.33 -2.83 -10.68
CA ASP A 267 -27.21 -2.16 -9.70
C ASP A 267 -26.49 -1.08 -8.87
N GLY A 268 -25.55 -0.35 -9.49
CA GLY A 268 -24.74 0.68 -8.86
C GLY A 268 -23.56 0.16 -8.03
N TRP A 269 -23.33 -1.17 -7.98
CA TRP A 269 -22.17 -1.78 -7.34
C TRP A 269 -21.08 -2.12 -8.34
N LEU A 270 -19.88 -1.67 -8.07
CA LEU A 270 -18.66 -2.05 -8.79
C LEU A 270 -18.20 -3.43 -8.30
N HIS A 271 -18.25 -4.42 -9.16
CA HIS A 271 -17.65 -5.73 -8.97
C HIS A 271 -16.15 -5.62 -9.29
N THR A 272 -15.31 -5.66 -8.27
CA THR A 272 -13.87 -5.40 -8.44
C THR A 272 -13.15 -6.57 -9.11
N GLY A 273 -13.69 -7.77 -9.02
CA GLY A 273 -13.03 -9.01 -9.40
C GLY A 273 -11.89 -9.41 -8.46
N ASP A 274 -11.75 -8.71 -7.33
CA ASP A 274 -10.78 -9.03 -6.29
C ASP A 274 -11.47 -9.78 -5.15
N MET A 275 -10.79 -10.80 -4.63
CA MET A 275 -11.23 -11.53 -3.45
C MET A 275 -10.68 -10.90 -2.18
N GLY A 276 -11.46 -10.85 -1.13
CA GLY A 276 -11.05 -10.38 0.18
C GLY A 276 -12.04 -10.71 1.28
N TYR A 277 -11.78 -10.17 2.45
CA TYR A 277 -12.67 -10.20 3.60
C TYR A 277 -12.49 -8.98 4.49
N VAL A 278 -13.49 -8.66 5.27
CA VAL A 278 -13.42 -7.62 6.33
C VAL A 278 -13.31 -8.33 7.67
N SER A 279 -12.29 -7.99 8.46
CA SER A 279 -12.12 -8.56 9.81
C SER A 279 -13.13 -7.97 10.81
N GLU A 280 -13.25 -8.59 12.00
CA GLU A 280 -14.16 -8.15 13.09
C GLU A 280 -13.90 -6.70 13.53
N ASP A 281 -12.67 -6.22 13.39
CA ASP A 281 -12.24 -4.87 13.75
C ASP A 281 -12.16 -3.90 12.54
N ASP A 282 -12.91 -4.20 11.45
CA ASP A 282 -13.10 -3.36 10.27
C ASP A 282 -11.89 -3.18 9.35
N PHE A 283 -10.91 -4.08 9.37
CA PHE A 283 -9.83 -4.04 8.40
C PHE A 283 -10.16 -4.89 7.18
N LEU A 284 -9.95 -4.32 5.99
CA LEU A 284 -10.05 -5.03 4.72
C LEU A 284 -8.76 -5.80 4.45
N TYR A 285 -8.88 -7.07 4.11
CA TYR A 285 -7.79 -7.92 3.61
C TYR A 285 -8.08 -8.31 2.18
N VAL A 286 -7.23 -7.90 1.26
CA VAL A 286 -7.31 -8.27 -0.16
C VAL A 286 -6.42 -9.49 -0.38
N LEU A 287 -6.97 -10.52 -1.01
CA LEU A 287 -6.31 -11.82 -1.20
C LEU A 287 -5.78 -12.00 -2.62
N GLY A 288 -6.24 -11.20 -3.59
CA GLY A 288 -5.83 -11.24 -4.98
C GLY A 288 -7.01 -11.27 -5.95
N ARG A 289 -6.71 -11.40 -7.25
CA ARG A 289 -7.73 -11.46 -8.31
C ARG A 289 -8.46 -12.79 -8.33
N PHE A 290 -9.79 -12.76 -8.37
CA PHE A 290 -10.62 -13.96 -8.38
C PHE A 290 -10.25 -14.92 -9.53
N LYS A 291 -10.00 -14.38 -10.72
CA LYS A 291 -9.63 -15.15 -11.92
C LYS A 291 -8.19 -15.69 -11.90
N SER A 292 -7.33 -15.16 -11.04
CA SER A 292 -5.93 -15.57 -10.94
C SER A 292 -5.66 -16.53 -9.78
N LEU A 293 -6.66 -16.78 -8.92
CA LEU A 293 -6.48 -17.65 -7.77
C LEU A 293 -6.20 -19.09 -8.20
N LEU A 294 -5.22 -19.68 -7.55
CA LEU A 294 -4.91 -21.09 -7.67
C LEU A 294 -5.88 -21.87 -6.77
N ILE A 295 -6.50 -22.89 -7.32
CA ILE A 295 -7.41 -23.76 -6.56
C ILE A 295 -6.63 -25.02 -6.20
N ALA A 296 -6.44 -25.28 -4.90
CA ALA A 296 -5.83 -26.50 -4.42
C ALA A 296 -6.80 -27.68 -4.46
N SER A 297 -6.31 -28.90 -4.31
CA SER A 297 -7.11 -30.13 -4.34
C SER A 297 -8.18 -30.21 -3.26
N ASP A 298 -8.03 -29.46 -2.17
CA ASP A 298 -9.00 -29.32 -1.08
C ASP A 298 -10.05 -28.21 -1.32
N GLY A 299 -9.97 -27.52 -2.48
CA GLY A 299 -10.83 -26.40 -2.84
C GLY A 299 -10.40 -25.05 -2.26
N GLU A 300 -9.30 -24.99 -1.48
CA GLU A 300 -8.78 -23.73 -1.00
C GLU A 300 -8.22 -22.88 -2.15
N LYS A 301 -8.42 -21.56 -2.04
CA LYS A 301 -8.01 -20.57 -3.06
C LYS A 301 -6.80 -19.78 -2.55
N TYR A 302 -5.70 -19.85 -3.31
CA TYR A 302 -4.43 -19.18 -3.01
C TYR A 302 -4.11 -18.13 -4.06
N SER A 303 -3.58 -16.98 -3.62
CA SER A 303 -3.05 -15.98 -4.54
C SER A 303 -1.69 -16.44 -5.09
N PRO A 304 -1.52 -16.54 -6.42
CA PRO A 304 -0.21 -16.81 -7.02
C PRO A 304 0.81 -15.72 -6.66
N GLU A 305 0.37 -14.45 -6.60
CA GLU A 305 1.22 -13.29 -6.30
C GLU A 305 1.94 -13.44 -4.95
N GLY A 306 1.24 -13.91 -3.91
CA GLY A 306 1.86 -14.15 -2.60
C GLY A 306 2.88 -15.29 -2.61
N MET A 307 2.67 -16.33 -3.42
CA MET A 307 3.62 -17.42 -3.62
C MET A 307 4.84 -16.96 -4.43
N GLU A 308 4.61 -16.20 -5.49
CA GLU A 308 5.64 -15.64 -6.36
C GLU A 308 6.57 -14.72 -5.56
N GLU A 309 6.03 -13.82 -4.78
CA GLU A 309 6.81 -12.95 -3.90
C GLU A 309 7.62 -13.73 -2.86
N ALA A 310 7.01 -14.72 -2.21
CA ALA A 310 7.70 -15.54 -1.21
C ALA A 310 8.88 -16.35 -1.80
N ILE A 311 8.79 -16.75 -3.07
CA ILE A 311 9.88 -17.45 -3.77
C ILE A 311 10.99 -16.48 -4.16
N VAL A 312 10.64 -15.33 -4.73
CA VAL A 312 11.59 -14.27 -5.11
C VAL A 312 12.36 -13.77 -3.89
N ASP A 313 11.69 -13.54 -2.77
CA ASP A 313 12.32 -13.03 -1.54
C ASP A 313 13.32 -14.03 -0.91
N LYS A 314 13.16 -15.33 -1.18
CA LYS A 314 14.06 -16.38 -0.65
C LYS A 314 15.22 -16.74 -1.57
N SER A 315 15.24 -16.24 -2.79
CA SER A 315 16.28 -16.57 -3.76
C SER A 315 16.95 -15.31 -4.33
N PRO A 316 18.27 -15.13 -4.15
CA PRO A 316 19.00 -14.02 -4.76
C PRO A 316 19.20 -14.20 -6.27
N TYR A 317 18.78 -15.32 -6.84
CA TYR A 317 18.96 -15.67 -8.26
C TYR A 317 17.69 -15.60 -9.08
N ILE A 318 16.52 -15.35 -8.43
CA ILE A 318 15.23 -15.27 -9.10
C ILE A 318 14.73 -13.83 -8.97
N ASP A 319 14.67 -13.11 -10.09
CA ASP A 319 14.12 -11.74 -10.14
C ASP A 319 12.60 -11.75 -10.37
N GLN A 320 12.11 -12.71 -11.13
CA GLN A 320 10.68 -12.86 -11.44
C GLN A 320 10.30 -14.33 -11.58
N ILE A 321 9.10 -14.68 -11.16
CA ILE A 321 8.51 -16.01 -11.30
C ILE A 321 7.03 -15.86 -11.62
N ILE A 322 6.49 -16.80 -12.37
CA ILE A 322 5.05 -16.92 -12.62
C ILE A 322 4.60 -18.30 -12.13
N VAL A 323 3.70 -18.30 -11.17
CA VAL A 323 3.04 -19.51 -10.70
C VAL A 323 1.72 -19.66 -11.44
N HIS A 324 1.56 -20.76 -12.16
CA HIS A 324 0.37 -21.04 -12.96
C HIS A 324 -0.20 -22.40 -12.62
N ASN A 325 -1.53 -22.48 -12.57
CA ASN A 325 -2.28 -23.73 -12.45
C ASN A 325 -3.37 -23.74 -13.52
N ASN A 326 -3.59 -24.86 -14.18
CA ASN A 326 -4.66 -25.06 -15.18
C ASN A 326 -6.07 -25.12 -14.56
N GLN A 327 -6.20 -24.80 -13.27
CA GLN A 327 -7.45 -24.93 -12.51
C GLN A 327 -8.05 -26.34 -12.53
N SER A 328 -7.24 -27.32 -12.84
CA SER A 328 -7.59 -28.73 -12.72
C SER A 328 -6.96 -29.28 -11.44
N PRO A 329 -7.71 -29.89 -10.53
CA PRO A 329 -7.13 -30.74 -9.51
C PRO A 329 -6.52 -31.94 -10.24
N PHE A 330 -5.20 -31.96 -10.44
CA PHE A 330 -4.36 -33.02 -11.03
C PHE A 330 -4.91 -33.79 -12.21
#